data_39174ceaafc54247e8e651d3273c46d6
#
_entry.id   39174ceaafc54247e8e651d3273c46d6
#
_cell.length_a   1.000
_cell.length_b   1.000
_cell.length_c   1.000
_cell.angle_alpha   90.00
_cell.angle_beta   90.00
_cell.angle_gamma   90.00
#
_symmetry.space_group_name_H-M   'P 1'
#
loop_
_entity.id
_entity.type
_entity.pdbx_description
1 polymer ?
#
loop_
_entity_poly.entity_id
_entity_poly.type
_entity_poly.pdbx_seq_one_letter_code
_entity_poly.pdbx_strand_id
1 'polypeptide(L)'
;MVIHHDARAILDRIGNFMKLKESSVGDPDIYLGAKLKKLQMDNDFWCWSISPYKYAQEVVRNCQKYLKENLSGEYEFIDNGTNPFPLGYEPFMDVSPFLLPDKASYFQTIIGVMRWMVELGRIYISVEVSQISYFLAMPRQGHLVNALHIMSCLKVKHNSRLVIDTSYPWIYMSEFKSN
;
A
#
# COMPACT_ATOMS: atom_id res chain seq x y z
N MET A 1 -4.25 13.77 -10.22
CA MET A 1 -5.65 14.02 -9.80
C MET A 1 -5.73 15.43 -9.27
N VAL A 2 -6.63 16.27 -9.76
CA VAL A 2 -6.83 17.64 -9.27
C VAL A 2 -8.08 17.64 -8.38
N ILE A 3 -7.90 17.91 -7.09
CA ILE A 3 -8.99 18.05 -6.13
C ILE A 3 -9.03 19.54 -5.73
N HIS A 4 -9.85 20.32 -6.40
CA HIS A 4 -10.02 21.74 -6.13
C HIS A 4 -11.48 22.14 -6.42
N HIS A 5 -12.04 23.14 -5.71
CA HIS A 5 -13.39 23.63 -5.98
C HIS A 5 -13.55 24.14 -7.42
N ASP A 6 -12.45 24.65 -8.03
CA ASP A 6 -12.42 25.10 -9.42
C ASP A 6 -11.74 24.10 -10.37
N ALA A 7 -11.77 22.80 -10.05
CA ALA A 7 -11.10 21.77 -10.85
C ALA A 7 -11.49 21.82 -12.34
N ARG A 8 -12.76 22.15 -12.64
CA ARG A 8 -13.24 22.26 -14.01
C ARG A 8 -12.59 23.42 -14.75
N ALA A 9 -12.50 24.59 -14.13
CA ALA A 9 -11.83 25.75 -14.73
C ALA A 9 -10.34 25.49 -14.99
N ILE A 10 -9.68 24.72 -14.11
CA ILE A 10 -8.28 24.31 -14.31
C ILE A 10 -8.19 23.35 -15.52
N LEU A 11 -9.07 22.36 -15.61
CA LEU A 11 -9.10 21.41 -16.72
C LEU A 11 -9.40 22.10 -18.06
N ASP A 12 -10.31 23.06 -18.09
CA ASP A 12 -10.61 23.85 -19.28
C ASP A 12 -9.40 24.65 -19.73
N ARG A 13 -8.66 25.27 -18.79
CA ARG A 13 -7.39 25.97 -19.10
C ARG A 13 -6.34 25.01 -19.66
N ILE A 14 -6.17 23.82 -19.09
CA ILE A 14 -5.25 22.80 -19.60
C ILE A 14 -5.69 22.37 -21.01
N GLY A 15 -6.99 22.21 -21.24
CA GLY A 15 -7.55 21.83 -22.54
C GLY A 15 -7.23 22.80 -23.67
N ASN A 16 -6.93 24.07 -23.35
CA ASN A 16 -6.47 25.05 -24.34
C ASN A 16 -5.03 24.81 -24.84
N PHE A 17 -4.23 24.10 -24.07
CA PHE A 17 -2.81 23.81 -24.39
C PHE A 17 -2.60 22.36 -24.86
N MET A 18 -3.42 21.42 -24.39
CA MET A 18 -3.32 20.03 -24.78
C MET A 18 -4.72 19.37 -24.86
N LYS A 19 -4.88 18.50 -25.82
CA LYS A 19 -6.13 17.76 -26.00
C LYS A 19 -6.31 16.77 -24.86
N LEU A 20 -7.29 17.00 -24.00
CA LEU A 20 -7.68 16.04 -22.96
C LEU A 20 -8.54 14.94 -23.58
N LYS A 21 -8.36 13.71 -23.09
CA LYS A 21 -9.22 12.60 -23.49
C LYS A 21 -10.57 12.74 -22.76
N GLU A 22 -11.67 12.83 -23.51
CA GLU A 22 -13.02 13.04 -22.94
C GLU A 22 -13.38 12.03 -21.85
N SER A 23 -13.00 10.76 -22.02
CA SER A 23 -13.23 9.70 -21.03
C SER A 23 -12.41 9.87 -19.74
N SER A 24 -11.45 10.79 -19.68
CA SER A 24 -10.64 11.07 -18.50
C SER A 24 -11.09 12.33 -17.74
N VAL A 25 -12.10 13.02 -18.25
CA VAL A 25 -12.68 14.23 -17.63
C VAL A 25 -13.97 13.85 -16.93
N GLY A 26 -13.95 13.78 -15.60
CA GLY A 26 -15.12 13.41 -14.79
C GLY A 26 -14.72 13.00 -13.37
N ASP A 27 -15.70 12.46 -12.65
CA ASP A 27 -15.41 11.92 -11.30
C ASP A 27 -14.41 10.76 -11.41
N PRO A 28 -13.32 10.76 -10.63
CA PRO A 28 -12.33 9.72 -10.70
C PRO A 28 -12.89 8.39 -10.19
N ASP A 29 -12.75 7.31 -10.96
CA ASP A 29 -13.14 5.94 -10.55
C ASP A 29 -11.93 5.08 -10.20
N ILE A 30 -10.87 5.14 -11.02
CA ILE A 30 -9.66 4.35 -10.83
C ILE A 30 -8.43 5.25 -10.92
N TYR A 31 -7.52 5.14 -9.96
CA TYR A 31 -6.23 5.80 -9.96
C TYR A 31 -5.12 4.80 -9.66
N LEU A 32 -4.21 4.59 -10.62
CA LEU A 32 -3.08 3.66 -10.53
C LEU A 32 -3.48 2.23 -10.08
N GLY A 33 -4.67 1.77 -10.49
CA GLY A 33 -5.20 0.45 -10.12
C GLY A 33 -5.98 0.41 -8.81
N ALA A 34 -6.00 1.51 -8.04
CA ALA A 34 -6.84 1.63 -6.84
C ALA A 34 -8.20 2.24 -7.19
N LYS A 35 -9.26 1.70 -6.60
CA LYS A 35 -10.61 2.22 -6.77
C LYS A 35 -10.84 3.42 -5.88
N LEU A 36 -11.37 4.49 -6.47
CA LEU A 36 -11.83 5.70 -5.79
C LEU A 36 -13.35 5.65 -5.59
N LYS A 37 -13.81 6.07 -4.43
CA LYS A 37 -15.23 6.21 -4.13
C LYS A 37 -15.47 7.42 -3.25
N LYS A 38 -16.57 8.15 -3.51
CA LYS A 38 -17.13 9.09 -2.55
C LYS A 38 -17.82 8.32 -1.44
N LEU A 39 -17.60 8.74 -0.21
CA LEU A 39 -18.23 8.22 1.01
C LEU A 39 -18.87 9.38 1.76
N GLN A 40 -20.09 9.18 2.22
CA GLN A 40 -20.72 10.09 3.17
C GLN A 40 -20.32 9.66 4.58
N MET A 41 -19.80 10.60 5.34
CA MET A 41 -19.43 10.39 6.74
C MET A 41 -20.63 10.65 7.65
N ASP A 42 -20.55 10.23 8.91
CA ASP A 42 -21.65 10.39 9.89
C ASP A 42 -22.06 11.85 10.16
N ASN A 43 -21.19 12.81 9.81
CA ASN A 43 -21.43 14.25 9.88
C ASN A 43 -21.95 14.88 8.59
N ASP A 44 -22.49 14.07 7.68
CA ASP A 44 -22.99 14.44 6.35
C ASP A 44 -21.94 15.01 5.37
N PHE A 45 -20.67 15.05 5.73
CA PHE A 45 -19.59 15.43 4.81
C PHE A 45 -19.25 14.31 3.83
N TRP A 46 -18.93 14.68 2.60
CA TRP A 46 -18.49 13.76 1.57
C TRP A 46 -16.96 13.70 1.51
N CYS A 47 -16.42 12.52 1.69
CA CYS A 47 -14.99 12.24 1.60
C CYS A 47 -14.67 11.33 0.41
N TRP A 48 -13.42 11.39 -0.04
CA TRP A 48 -12.92 10.41 -0.99
C TRP A 48 -12.27 9.25 -0.27
N SER A 49 -12.45 8.05 -0.78
CA SER A 49 -11.71 6.88 -0.34
C SER A 49 -10.98 6.24 -1.49
N ILE A 50 -9.78 5.72 -1.19
CA ILE A 50 -8.95 4.97 -2.12
C ILE A 50 -8.74 3.55 -1.60
N SER A 51 -8.94 2.55 -2.44
CA SER A 51 -8.75 1.13 -2.07
C SER A 51 -8.18 0.32 -3.24
N PRO A 52 -6.97 -0.22 -3.10
CA PRO A 52 -6.36 -1.13 -4.08
C PRO A 52 -6.81 -2.60 -3.85
N TYR A 53 -8.07 -2.84 -3.50
CA TYR A 53 -8.53 -4.17 -3.06
C TYR A 53 -8.30 -5.26 -4.11
N LYS A 54 -8.58 -4.99 -5.40
CA LYS A 54 -8.35 -5.98 -6.48
C LYS A 54 -6.87 -6.30 -6.64
N TYR A 55 -6.03 -5.28 -6.61
CA TYR A 55 -4.59 -5.43 -6.69
C TYR A 55 -4.06 -6.23 -5.49
N ALA A 56 -4.53 -5.92 -4.27
CA ALA A 56 -4.16 -6.67 -3.07
C ALA A 56 -4.51 -8.16 -3.18
N GLN A 57 -5.72 -8.49 -3.65
CA GLN A 57 -6.13 -9.88 -3.86
C GLN A 57 -5.27 -10.59 -4.91
N GLU A 58 -4.94 -9.91 -6.01
CA GLU A 58 -4.10 -10.47 -7.06
C GLU A 58 -2.68 -10.73 -6.59
N VAL A 59 -2.08 -9.77 -5.88
CA VAL A 59 -0.75 -9.89 -5.29
C VAL A 59 -0.68 -11.07 -4.31
N VAL A 60 -1.65 -11.18 -3.41
CA VAL A 60 -1.72 -12.29 -2.45
C VAL A 60 -1.85 -13.63 -3.17
N ARG A 61 -2.71 -13.72 -4.17
CA ARG A 61 -2.90 -14.94 -4.97
C ARG A 61 -1.62 -15.35 -5.70
N ASN A 62 -0.93 -14.38 -6.33
CA ASN A 62 0.31 -14.63 -7.05
C ASN A 62 1.44 -15.07 -6.10
N CYS A 63 1.52 -14.46 -4.91
CA CYS A 63 2.45 -14.88 -3.88
C CYS A 63 2.18 -16.32 -3.41
N GLN A 64 0.94 -16.67 -3.11
CA GLN A 64 0.56 -18.04 -2.72
C GLN A 64 0.86 -19.07 -3.82
N LYS A 65 0.60 -18.70 -5.08
CA LYS A 65 0.93 -19.56 -6.23
C LYS A 65 2.43 -19.82 -6.31
N TYR A 66 3.24 -18.77 -6.22
CA TYR A 66 4.71 -18.87 -6.25
C TYR A 66 5.26 -19.77 -5.13
N LEU A 67 4.74 -19.61 -3.91
CA LEU A 67 5.16 -20.44 -2.77
C LEU A 67 4.90 -21.94 -3.03
N LYS A 68 3.75 -22.27 -3.60
CA LYS A 68 3.38 -23.66 -3.92
C LYS A 68 4.26 -24.26 -5.04
N GLU A 69 4.54 -23.46 -6.08
CA GLU A 69 5.25 -23.94 -7.26
C GLU A 69 6.77 -24.00 -7.08
N ASN A 70 7.36 -23.07 -6.30
CA ASN A 70 8.80 -22.89 -6.24
C ASN A 70 9.42 -23.17 -4.87
N LEU A 71 8.64 -23.11 -3.80
CA LEU A 71 9.17 -23.27 -2.43
C LEU A 71 8.56 -24.46 -1.68
N SER A 72 7.82 -25.33 -2.39
CA SER A 72 7.40 -26.68 -1.96
C SER A 72 6.92 -26.81 -0.51
N GLY A 73 6.20 -25.81 0.03
CA GLY A 73 5.70 -25.81 1.40
C GLY A 73 6.73 -25.45 2.47
N GLU A 74 7.96 -25.04 2.11
CA GLU A 74 8.96 -24.56 3.07
C GLU A 74 8.49 -23.26 3.77
N TYR A 75 7.66 -22.47 3.07
CA TYR A 75 7.10 -21.20 3.54
C TYR A 75 5.59 -21.18 3.31
N GLU A 76 4.87 -20.76 4.31
CA GLU A 76 3.41 -20.65 4.26
C GLU A 76 2.93 -19.29 4.78
N PHE A 77 1.73 -18.92 4.35
CA PHE A 77 1.03 -17.79 4.93
C PHE A 77 0.51 -18.16 6.32
N ILE A 78 0.63 -17.20 7.24
CA ILE A 78 0.07 -17.35 8.57
C ILE A 78 -1.45 -17.13 8.49
N ASP A 79 -2.21 -18.08 8.99
CA ASP A 79 -3.65 -17.87 9.16
C ASP A 79 -3.89 -16.83 10.26
N ASN A 80 -4.79 -15.87 10.00
CA ASN A 80 -5.14 -14.79 10.93
C ASN A 80 -4.03 -13.75 11.20
N GLY A 81 -3.15 -13.49 10.26
CA GLY A 81 -2.16 -12.39 10.34
C GLY A 81 -2.83 -11.02 10.44
N THR A 82 -3.19 -10.58 11.66
CA THR A 82 -3.82 -9.27 11.90
C THR A 82 -2.82 -8.15 12.01
N ASN A 83 -1.61 -8.44 12.45
CA ASN A 83 -0.49 -7.50 12.58
C ASN A 83 0.51 -7.70 11.46
N PRO A 84 1.14 -6.64 10.94
CA PRO A 84 2.14 -6.76 9.87
C PRO A 84 3.40 -7.53 10.28
N PHE A 85 3.85 -7.40 11.55
CA PHE A 85 4.91 -8.22 12.14
C PHE A 85 4.41 -9.02 13.35
N PRO A 86 5.03 -10.16 13.65
CA PRO A 86 4.86 -10.85 14.92
C PRO A 86 5.32 -9.97 16.08
N LEU A 87 4.69 -10.14 17.23
CA LEU A 87 5.10 -9.43 18.43
C LEU A 87 6.56 -9.72 18.79
N GLY A 88 7.36 -8.67 19.00
CA GLY A 88 8.76 -8.76 19.39
C GLY A 88 9.74 -9.09 18.27
N TYR A 89 9.29 -9.15 17.01
CA TYR A 89 10.22 -9.31 15.91
C TYR A 89 10.90 -7.97 15.56
N GLU A 90 12.23 -8.00 15.56
CA GLU A 90 13.06 -6.87 15.15
C GLU A 90 13.97 -7.30 13.99
N PRO A 91 13.77 -6.76 12.76
CA PRO A 91 14.54 -7.17 11.59
C PRO A 91 16.06 -7.02 11.74
N PHE A 92 16.51 -6.00 12.48
CA PHE A 92 17.93 -5.73 12.71
C PHE A 92 18.61 -6.76 13.64
N MET A 93 17.83 -7.49 14.43
CA MET A 93 18.31 -8.52 15.34
C MET A 93 18.22 -9.93 14.73
N ASP A 94 17.80 -10.04 13.47
CA ASP A 94 17.65 -11.33 12.80
C ASP A 94 19.02 -11.96 12.52
N VAL A 95 19.29 -13.12 13.13
CA VAL A 95 20.52 -13.91 12.99
C VAL A 95 20.33 -15.16 12.15
N SER A 96 19.16 -15.35 11.53
CA SER A 96 18.87 -16.49 10.66
C SER A 96 19.83 -16.54 9.45
N PRO A 97 20.00 -17.70 8.80
CA PRO A 97 20.86 -17.83 7.62
C PRO A 97 20.48 -16.87 6.50
N PHE A 98 21.46 -16.46 5.70
CA PHE A 98 21.20 -15.68 4.48
C PHE A 98 20.38 -16.47 3.48
N LEU A 99 19.55 -15.76 2.71
CA LEU A 99 18.81 -16.35 1.61
C LEU A 99 19.73 -16.73 0.45
N LEU A 100 19.43 -17.84 -0.20
CA LEU A 100 20.02 -18.20 -1.49
C LEU A 100 19.59 -17.18 -2.57
N PRO A 101 20.35 -17.01 -3.66
CA PRO A 101 20.10 -15.97 -4.66
C PRO A 101 18.66 -15.93 -5.22
N ASP A 102 18.06 -17.10 -5.50
CA ASP A 102 16.70 -17.17 -6.02
C ASP A 102 15.66 -16.68 -5.02
N LYS A 103 15.81 -17.08 -3.74
CA LYS A 103 14.93 -16.62 -2.66
C LYS A 103 15.16 -15.15 -2.32
N ALA A 104 16.41 -14.66 -2.44
CA ALA A 104 16.73 -13.25 -2.27
C ALA A 104 16.08 -12.41 -3.37
N SER A 105 16.12 -12.84 -4.63
CA SER A 105 15.43 -12.18 -5.74
C SER A 105 13.91 -12.15 -5.54
N TYR A 106 13.33 -13.24 -5.06
CA TYR A 106 11.91 -13.29 -4.72
C TYR A 106 11.55 -12.35 -3.59
N PHE A 107 12.38 -12.30 -2.53
CA PHE A 107 12.22 -11.34 -1.43
C PHE A 107 12.20 -9.89 -1.95
N GLN A 108 13.15 -9.52 -2.82
CA GLN A 108 13.20 -8.18 -3.44
C GLN A 108 11.91 -7.87 -4.21
N THR A 109 11.40 -8.85 -4.95
CA THR A 109 10.13 -8.71 -5.70
C THR A 109 8.95 -8.45 -4.75
N ILE A 110 8.83 -9.22 -3.67
CA ILE A 110 7.76 -9.03 -2.66
C ILE A 110 7.85 -7.65 -2.03
N ILE A 111 9.06 -7.21 -1.64
CA ILE A 111 9.25 -5.88 -1.06
C ILE A 111 8.84 -4.78 -2.04
N GLY A 112 9.22 -4.89 -3.32
CA GLY A 112 8.81 -3.93 -4.35
C GLY A 112 7.30 -3.82 -4.47
N VAL A 113 6.60 -4.95 -4.48
CA VAL A 113 5.14 -5.01 -4.53
C VAL A 113 4.51 -4.39 -3.27
N MET A 114 5.03 -4.69 -2.08
CA MET A 114 4.51 -4.12 -0.84
C MET A 114 4.74 -2.61 -0.75
N ARG A 115 5.88 -2.09 -1.23
CA ARG A 115 6.12 -0.64 -1.33
C ARG A 115 5.08 0.03 -2.22
N TRP A 116 4.77 -0.58 -3.37
CA TRP A 116 3.70 -0.09 -4.23
C TRP A 116 2.33 -0.11 -3.54
N MET A 117 2.05 -1.12 -2.73
CA MET A 117 0.82 -1.19 -1.92
C MET A 117 0.72 -0.04 -0.90
N VAL A 118 1.84 0.35 -0.28
CA VAL A 118 1.89 1.51 0.63
C VAL A 118 1.52 2.79 -0.13
N GLU A 119 2.10 3.02 -1.31
CA GLU A 119 1.79 4.17 -2.17
C GLU A 119 0.31 4.22 -2.58
N LEU A 120 -0.32 3.07 -2.72
CA LEU A 120 -1.75 2.95 -3.03
C LEU A 120 -2.67 3.07 -1.80
N GLY A 121 -2.12 3.45 -0.63
CA GLY A 121 -2.91 3.73 0.58
C GLY A 121 -2.94 2.60 1.62
N ARG A 122 -2.08 1.57 1.51
CA ARG A 122 -1.89 0.55 2.56
C ARG A 122 -0.92 1.04 3.64
N ILE A 123 -1.19 2.22 4.20
CA ILE A 123 -0.29 2.93 5.14
C ILE A 123 0.03 2.08 6.37
N TYR A 124 -0.89 1.21 6.81
CA TYR A 124 -0.73 0.38 8.00
C TYR A 124 0.40 -0.66 7.93
N ILE A 125 1.00 -0.88 6.75
CA ILE A 125 2.20 -1.74 6.59
C ILE A 125 3.46 -0.92 6.29
N SER A 126 3.39 0.40 6.28
CA SER A 126 4.48 1.26 5.79
C SER A 126 5.75 1.15 6.64
N VAL A 127 5.60 1.08 7.95
CA VAL A 127 6.73 1.00 8.89
C VAL A 127 7.48 -0.31 8.69
N GLU A 128 6.76 -1.43 8.70
CA GLU A 128 7.35 -2.77 8.58
C GLU A 128 7.98 -2.98 7.21
N VAL A 129 7.31 -2.53 6.14
CA VAL A 129 7.88 -2.58 4.79
C VAL A 129 9.14 -1.72 4.68
N SER A 130 9.16 -0.54 5.31
CA SER A 130 10.34 0.30 5.36
C SER A 130 11.49 -0.39 6.08
N GLN A 131 11.27 -0.92 7.28
CA GLN A 131 12.27 -1.60 8.08
C GLN A 131 12.87 -2.80 7.34
N ILE A 132 12.04 -3.66 6.78
CA ILE A 132 12.52 -4.87 6.09
C ILE A 132 13.22 -4.54 4.76
N SER A 133 12.93 -3.39 4.17
CA SER A 133 13.58 -2.90 2.94
C SER A 133 15.08 -2.60 3.11
N TYR A 134 15.55 -2.37 4.33
CA TYR A 134 16.98 -2.19 4.58
C TYR A 134 17.82 -3.42 4.23
N PHE A 135 17.19 -4.59 4.20
CA PHE A 135 17.88 -5.87 3.99
C PHE A 135 17.82 -6.39 2.55
N LEU A 136 17.42 -5.56 1.57
CA LEU A 136 17.28 -5.95 0.16
C LEU A 136 18.58 -6.51 -0.44
N ALA A 137 19.73 -6.01 -0.04
CA ALA A 137 21.03 -6.45 -0.57
C ALA A 137 21.47 -7.81 0.00
N MET A 138 21.16 -8.07 1.27
CA MET A 138 21.59 -9.28 1.99
C MET A 138 20.47 -9.79 2.91
N PRO A 139 19.36 -10.27 2.33
CA PRO A 139 18.23 -10.73 3.12
C PRO A 139 18.50 -12.07 3.78
N ARG A 140 17.89 -12.25 4.95
CA ARG A 140 17.92 -13.50 5.72
C ARG A 140 16.61 -14.26 5.63
N GLN A 141 16.60 -15.52 6.05
CA GLN A 141 15.39 -16.35 6.04
C GLN A 141 14.28 -15.73 6.89
N GLY A 142 14.59 -15.19 8.07
CA GLY A 142 13.62 -14.49 8.90
C GLY A 142 13.01 -13.27 8.23
N HIS A 143 13.80 -12.52 7.43
CA HIS A 143 13.25 -11.40 6.65
C HIS A 143 12.20 -11.86 5.64
N LEU A 144 12.42 -12.99 4.95
CA LEU A 144 11.44 -13.56 4.02
C LEU A 144 10.19 -14.04 4.75
N VAL A 145 10.34 -14.75 5.87
CA VAL A 145 9.21 -15.20 6.72
C VAL A 145 8.34 -14.00 7.13
N ASN A 146 8.97 -12.91 7.55
CA ASN A 146 8.24 -11.72 7.98
C ASN A 146 7.66 -10.89 6.83
N ALA A 147 8.28 -10.91 5.65
CA ALA A 147 7.66 -10.40 4.43
C ALA A 147 6.36 -11.17 4.09
N LEU A 148 6.37 -12.49 4.24
CA LEU A 148 5.18 -13.32 4.06
C LEU A 148 4.13 -13.11 5.17
N HIS A 149 4.56 -12.75 6.38
CA HIS A 149 3.64 -12.33 7.44
C HIS A 149 2.89 -11.04 7.06
N ILE A 150 3.60 -10.04 6.53
CA ILE A 150 2.96 -8.82 6.00
C ILE A 150 1.96 -9.17 4.88
N MET A 151 2.31 -10.10 3.98
CA MET A 151 1.40 -10.58 2.94
C MET A 151 0.17 -11.28 3.51
N SER A 152 0.30 -12.01 4.62
CA SER A 152 -0.82 -12.62 5.34
C SER A 152 -1.74 -11.54 5.94
N CYS A 153 -1.18 -10.48 6.48
CA CYS A 153 -1.93 -9.32 6.95
C CYS A 153 -2.70 -8.63 5.80
N LEU A 154 -2.08 -8.48 4.62
CA LEU A 154 -2.72 -7.95 3.42
C LEU A 154 -3.88 -8.87 2.95
N LYS A 155 -3.73 -10.19 3.05
CA LYS A 155 -4.80 -11.17 2.75
C LYS A 155 -6.03 -10.93 3.62
N VAL A 156 -5.83 -10.79 4.94
CA VAL A 156 -6.92 -10.56 5.90
C VAL A 156 -7.55 -9.18 5.69
N LYS A 157 -6.73 -8.15 5.51
CA LYS A 157 -7.16 -6.75 5.40
C LYS A 157 -7.32 -6.27 3.95
N HIS A 158 -7.53 -7.16 2.98
CA HIS A 158 -7.60 -6.81 1.56
C HIS A 158 -8.64 -5.74 1.23
N ASN A 159 -9.75 -5.65 2.00
CA ASN A 159 -10.82 -4.68 1.81
C ASN A 159 -10.57 -3.31 2.49
N SER A 160 -9.45 -3.13 3.18
CA SER A 160 -9.13 -1.85 3.81
C SER A 160 -9.10 -0.72 2.78
N ARG A 161 -9.46 0.48 3.23
CA ARG A 161 -9.46 1.70 2.42
C ARG A 161 -8.84 2.84 3.20
N LEU A 162 -8.16 3.74 2.51
CA LEU A 162 -7.76 5.03 3.04
C LEU A 162 -8.90 6.01 2.77
N VAL A 163 -9.37 6.70 3.80
CA VAL A 163 -10.34 7.78 3.69
C VAL A 163 -9.60 9.10 3.76
N ILE A 164 -9.85 9.98 2.78
CA ILE A 164 -9.28 11.32 2.72
C ILE A 164 -10.37 12.26 3.25
N ASP A 165 -10.32 12.53 4.55
CA ASP A 165 -11.22 13.45 5.22
C ASP A 165 -10.65 14.86 5.15
N THR A 166 -11.34 15.73 4.41
CA THR A 166 -10.94 17.13 4.24
C THR A 166 -11.52 18.05 5.34
N SER A 167 -12.37 17.53 6.21
CA SER A 167 -12.96 18.29 7.33
C SER A 167 -12.06 18.33 8.56
N TYR A 168 -10.97 17.54 8.61
CA TYR A 168 -10.12 17.40 9.78
C TYR A 168 -8.62 17.33 9.42
N PRO A 169 -7.74 17.92 10.25
CA PRO A 169 -8.00 19.00 11.20
C PRO A 169 -7.84 20.39 10.57
N TRP A 170 -8.60 21.38 11.07
CA TRP A 170 -8.27 22.78 10.85
C TRP A 170 -6.98 23.10 11.60
N ILE A 171 -5.86 23.08 10.92
CA ILE A 171 -4.58 23.51 11.50
C ILE A 171 -4.55 25.03 11.44
N TYR A 172 -4.69 25.68 12.58
CA TYR A 172 -4.49 27.12 12.69
C TYR A 172 -2.98 27.41 12.56
N MET A 173 -2.55 27.92 11.41
CA MET A 173 -1.16 28.29 11.19
C MET A 173 -0.61 29.28 12.22
N SER A 174 -1.49 30.00 12.94
CA SER A 174 -1.13 30.88 14.06
C SER A 174 -0.57 30.12 15.27
N GLU A 175 -0.79 28.81 15.38
CA GLU A 175 -0.23 27.99 16.48
C GLU A 175 1.22 27.57 16.20
N PHE A 176 1.66 27.65 14.95
CA PHE A 176 3.07 27.43 14.57
C PHE A 176 3.84 28.74 14.60
N LYS A 177 4.01 29.32 15.81
CA LYS A 177 4.96 30.43 15.98
C LYS A 177 6.36 29.85 15.91
N SER A 178 7.13 30.24 14.89
CA SER A 178 8.58 30.05 14.90
C SER A 178 9.15 30.83 16.09
N ASN A 179 9.74 30.11 17.05
CA ASN A 179 10.62 30.73 18.04
C ASN A 179 11.90 31.18 17.35
#